data_ffc52976abd286cd8690267e45337bd1
#
_entry.id   ffc52976abd286cd8690267e45337bd1
#
_cell.length_a   1.000
_cell.length_b   1.000
_cell.length_c   1.000
_cell.angle_alpha   90.00
_cell.angle_beta   90.00
_cell.angle_gamma   90.00
#
_symmetry.space_group_name_H-M   'P 1'
#
loop_
_entity.id
_entity.type
_entity.pdbx_description
1 polymer ?
#
loop_
_entity_poly.entity_id
_entity_poly.type
_entity_poly.pdbx_seq_one_letter_code
_entity_poly.pdbx_strand_id
1 'polypeptide(L)'
;MAFTAATNEMRFRLADLRAPIRTADDRLLAILKTHCQDVLDRHDAPPPTLIERVERLVVDRLTVAAARLDTVAGELGMSKRTLSRRLSDLGTSFNEIVERLRRELALTYLRDSGLSQTEIAFLLGYAEVSSFNQAFRRWTGMTPEEMRRGGGADTRSS
;
A
#
# COMPACT_ATOMS: atom_id res chain seq x y z
N MET A 1 7.06 -1.48 41.33
CA MET A 1 6.98 -0.85 39.97
C MET A 1 6.06 0.34 40.10
N ALA A 2 6.52 1.55 39.76
CA ALA A 2 5.69 2.74 39.76
C ALA A 2 5.15 2.95 38.32
N PHE A 3 3.87 2.79 38.13
CA PHE A 3 3.20 2.86 36.81
C PHE A 3 2.81 4.29 36.36
N THR A 4 3.34 5.33 37.02
CA THR A 4 3.02 6.75 36.74
C THR A 4 4.27 7.61 36.53
N ALA A 5 5.38 7.02 36.07
CA ALA A 5 6.59 7.77 35.78
C ALA A 5 6.45 8.42 34.38
N ALA A 6 6.95 9.66 34.23
CA ALA A 6 6.94 10.41 32.97
C ALA A 6 7.82 9.80 31.87
N THR A 7 8.65 8.81 32.20
CA THR A 7 9.55 8.12 31.27
C THR A 7 9.64 6.64 31.61
N ASN A 8 9.74 5.80 30.59
CA ASN A 8 10.09 4.39 30.73
C ASN A 8 11.62 4.27 30.72
N GLU A 9 12.24 3.94 31.88
CA GLU A 9 13.69 3.84 32.01
C GLU A 9 14.07 2.45 32.56
N MET A 10 15.05 1.80 31.91
CA MET A 10 15.69 0.60 32.39
C MET A 10 17.18 0.86 32.63
N ARG A 11 17.68 0.55 33.83
CA ARG A 11 19.10 0.71 34.20
C ARG A 11 19.77 -0.65 34.29
N PHE A 12 20.86 -0.79 33.56
CA PHE A 12 21.70 -1.98 33.54
C PHE A 12 23.09 -1.64 34.08
N ARG A 13 23.75 -2.60 34.73
CA ARG A 13 25.18 -2.44 35.06
C ARG A 13 25.99 -2.59 33.77
N LEU A 14 27.03 -1.79 33.63
CA LEU A 14 27.89 -1.83 32.44
C LEU A 14 28.55 -3.21 32.22
N ALA A 15 28.83 -3.94 33.32
CA ALA A 15 29.35 -5.31 33.31
C ALA A 15 28.35 -6.30 32.66
N ASP A 16 27.06 -6.14 32.95
CA ASP A 16 26.01 -7.02 32.40
C ASP A 16 25.81 -6.80 30.90
N LEU A 17 26.01 -5.56 30.42
CA LEU A 17 25.94 -5.20 28.97
C LEU A 17 27.13 -5.77 28.18
N ARG A 18 28.24 -6.14 28.82
CA ARG A 18 29.42 -6.73 28.18
C ARG A 18 29.45 -8.26 28.23
N ALA A 19 28.50 -8.87 28.92
CA ALA A 19 28.42 -10.32 29.00
C ALA A 19 28.07 -10.91 27.62
N PRO A 20 28.84 -11.91 27.11
CA PRO A 20 28.54 -12.55 25.84
C PRO A 20 27.23 -13.31 25.92
N ILE A 21 26.29 -13.02 25.02
CA ILE A 21 25.05 -13.77 24.90
C ILE A 21 25.36 -15.07 24.16
N ARG A 22 25.26 -16.21 24.83
CA ARG A 22 25.59 -17.54 24.27
C ARG A 22 24.74 -17.99 23.09
N THR A 23 23.61 -17.35 22.88
CA THR A 23 22.64 -17.60 21.80
C THR A 23 22.51 -16.41 20.86
N ALA A 24 23.55 -15.56 20.79
CA ALA A 24 23.54 -14.42 19.86
C ALA A 24 23.54 -14.95 18.43
N ASP A 25 22.52 -14.55 17.67
CA ASP A 25 22.40 -14.80 16.24
C ASP A 25 22.43 -13.44 15.54
N ASP A 26 23.55 -13.14 14.89
CA ASP A 26 23.76 -11.87 14.19
C ASP A 26 22.76 -11.67 13.04
N ARG A 27 22.29 -12.76 12.45
CA ARG A 27 21.30 -12.75 11.37
C ARG A 27 19.91 -12.37 11.91
N LEU A 28 19.53 -12.99 13.04
CA LEU A 28 18.29 -12.64 13.74
C LEU A 28 18.35 -11.19 14.24
N LEU A 29 19.49 -10.75 14.77
CA LEU A 29 19.69 -9.37 15.23
C LEU A 29 19.53 -8.37 14.07
N ALA A 30 20.08 -8.67 12.89
CA ALA A 30 19.92 -7.83 11.71
C ALA A 30 18.45 -7.71 11.27
N ILE A 31 17.72 -8.83 11.24
CA ILE A 31 16.29 -8.85 10.92
C ILE A 31 15.48 -8.04 11.95
N LEU A 32 15.74 -8.25 13.23
CA LEU A 32 15.05 -7.51 14.29
C LEU A 32 15.36 -6.01 14.27
N LYS A 33 16.61 -5.62 14.01
CA LYS A 33 16.99 -4.20 13.86
C LYS A 33 16.23 -3.54 12.72
N THR A 34 16.17 -4.17 11.54
CA THR A 34 15.41 -3.65 10.41
C THR A 34 13.94 -3.51 10.77
N HIS A 35 13.35 -4.54 11.38
CA HIS A 35 11.95 -4.50 11.79
C HIS A 35 11.67 -3.42 12.85
N CYS A 36 12.55 -3.27 13.85
CA CYS A 36 12.42 -2.21 14.85
C CYS A 36 12.55 -0.82 14.22
N GLN A 37 13.46 -0.63 13.26
CA GLN A 37 13.62 0.63 12.56
C GLN A 37 12.35 0.97 11.77
N ASP A 38 11.80 0.01 11.02
CA ASP A 38 10.54 0.18 10.29
C ASP A 38 9.36 0.55 11.22
N VAL A 39 9.35 0.02 12.46
CA VAL A 39 8.32 0.34 13.47
C VAL A 39 8.53 1.75 14.01
N LEU A 40 9.77 2.14 14.30
CA LEU A 40 10.11 3.48 14.78
C LEU A 40 9.81 4.54 13.72
N ASP A 41 10.21 4.31 12.46
CA ASP A 41 9.95 5.21 11.35
C ASP A 41 8.45 5.43 11.12
N ARG A 42 7.62 4.40 11.40
CA ARG A 42 6.16 4.53 11.39
C ARG A 42 5.60 5.27 12.61
N HIS A 43 6.31 5.24 13.74
CA HIS A 43 5.88 5.91 14.98
C HIS A 43 6.13 7.41 14.93
N ASP A 44 7.22 7.83 14.27
CA ASP A 44 7.59 9.24 14.07
C ASP A 44 6.97 9.83 12.80
N ALA A 45 6.31 9.02 11.97
CA ALA A 45 5.61 9.50 10.79
C ALA A 45 4.41 10.37 11.21
N PRO A 46 4.18 11.51 10.57
CA PRO A 46 2.98 12.30 10.82
C PRO A 46 1.74 11.44 10.57
N PRO A 47 0.63 11.69 11.29
CA PRO A 47 -0.58 10.92 11.12
C PRO A 47 -1.01 10.92 9.64
N PRO A 48 -1.44 9.76 9.10
CA PRO A 48 -1.74 9.64 7.69
C PRO A 48 -2.83 10.65 7.27
N THR A 49 -2.61 11.29 6.16
CA THR A 49 -3.54 12.24 5.55
C THR A 49 -4.88 11.56 5.21
N LEU A 50 -5.92 12.34 4.96
CA LEU A 50 -7.20 11.80 4.54
C LEU A 50 -7.07 10.98 3.24
N ILE A 51 -6.26 11.45 2.28
CA ILE A 51 -6.03 10.75 1.01
C ILE A 51 -5.38 9.40 1.27
N GLU A 52 -4.30 9.32 2.04
CA GLU A 52 -3.60 8.06 2.37
C GLU A 52 -4.52 7.06 3.11
N ARG A 53 -5.40 7.56 3.98
CA ARG A 53 -6.40 6.71 4.66
C ARG A 53 -7.41 6.12 3.67
N VAL A 54 -7.89 6.94 2.73
CA VAL A 54 -8.80 6.50 1.66
C VAL A 54 -8.11 5.50 0.76
N GLU A 55 -6.88 5.75 0.32
CA GLU A 55 -6.08 4.86 -0.53
C GLU A 55 -5.91 3.48 0.10
N ARG A 56 -5.53 3.42 1.37
CA ARG A 56 -5.38 2.16 2.11
C ARG A 56 -6.68 1.36 2.12
N LEU A 57 -7.80 2.01 2.46
CA LEU A 57 -9.11 1.36 2.49
C LEU A 57 -9.59 0.91 1.09
N VAL A 58 -9.23 1.63 0.04
CA VAL A 58 -9.51 1.26 -1.34
C VAL A 58 -8.71 0.03 -1.76
N VAL A 59 -7.40 0.01 -1.50
CA VAL A 59 -6.51 -1.11 -1.85
C VAL A 59 -6.99 -2.42 -1.21
N ASP A 60 -7.33 -2.38 0.08
CA ASP A 60 -7.83 -3.55 0.83
C ASP A 60 -9.11 -4.15 0.24
N ARG A 61 -9.85 -3.38 -0.57
CA ARG A 61 -11.17 -3.74 -1.10
C ARG A 61 -11.27 -3.84 -2.61
N LEU A 62 -10.21 -3.55 -3.34
CA LEU A 62 -10.23 -3.58 -4.82
C LEU A 62 -10.70 -4.93 -5.35
N THR A 63 -10.17 -6.03 -4.84
CA THR A 63 -10.43 -7.40 -5.31
C THR A 63 -11.89 -7.83 -5.16
N VAL A 64 -12.59 -7.34 -4.17
CA VAL A 64 -14.01 -7.69 -3.91
C VAL A 64 -15.00 -6.73 -4.58
N ALA A 65 -14.53 -5.87 -5.47
CA ALA A 65 -15.34 -4.79 -6.08
C ALA A 65 -16.10 -3.92 -5.03
N ALA A 66 -15.66 -3.96 -3.77
CA ALA A 66 -16.27 -3.30 -2.64
C ALA A 66 -15.65 -1.92 -2.32
N ALA A 67 -14.72 -1.45 -3.15
CA ALA A 67 -14.16 -0.10 -3.04
C ALA A 67 -15.22 0.95 -3.43
N ARG A 68 -16.24 1.11 -2.58
CA ARG A 68 -17.35 2.04 -2.78
C ARG A 68 -17.20 3.23 -1.84
N LEU A 69 -17.56 4.39 -2.32
CA LEU A 69 -17.51 5.63 -1.55
C LEU A 69 -18.27 5.56 -0.23
N ASP A 70 -19.44 4.91 -0.22
CA ASP A 70 -20.25 4.74 1.00
C ASP A 70 -19.58 3.87 2.06
N THR A 71 -18.98 2.77 1.63
CA THR A 71 -18.24 1.84 2.50
C THR A 71 -17.04 2.54 3.13
N VAL A 72 -16.20 3.19 2.30
CA VAL A 72 -15.01 3.90 2.76
C VAL A 72 -15.35 5.09 3.65
N ALA A 73 -16.40 5.85 3.32
CA ALA A 73 -16.87 6.94 4.16
C ALA A 73 -17.33 6.44 5.54
N GLY A 74 -18.09 5.35 5.59
CA GLY A 74 -18.55 4.75 6.84
C GLY A 74 -17.40 4.33 7.76
N GLU A 75 -16.34 3.72 7.22
CA GLU A 75 -15.17 3.32 7.99
C GLU A 75 -14.33 4.50 8.49
N LEU A 76 -14.37 5.62 7.77
CA LEU A 76 -13.75 6.87 8.21
C LEU A 76 -14.62 7.66 9.20
N GLY A 77 -15.81 7.12 9.58
CA GLY A 77 -16.76 7.81 10.46
C GLY A 77 -17.40 9.05 9.79
N MET A 78 -17.51 9.05 8.46
CA MET A 78 -18.02 10.18 7.69
C MET A 78 -19.23 9.78 6.83
N SER A 79 -20.09 10.78 6.53
CA SER A 79 -21.07 10.61 5.46
C SER A 79 -20.40 10.68 4.07
N LYS A 80 -21.00 10.06 3.06
CA LYS A 80 -20.60 10.19 1.65
C LYS A 80 -20.36 11.65 1.25
N ARG A 81 -21.29 12.53 1.59
CA ARG A 81 -21.23 13.96 1.30
C ARG A 81 -20.02 14.64 1.96
N THR A 82 -19.75 14.28 3.21
CA THR A 82 -18.61 14.84 3.95
C THR A 82 -17.29 14.39 3.33
N LEU A 83 -17.15 13.10 3.01
CA LEU A 83 -15.94 12.58 2.38
C LEU A 83 -15.72 13.21 1.00
N SER A 84 -16.76 13.24 0.14
CA SER A 84 -16.65 13.86 -1.19
C SER A 84 -16.22 15.33 -1.12
N ARG A 85 -16.84 16.11 -0.23
CA ARG A 85 -16.47 17.50 -0.05
C ARG A 85 -15.01 17.67 0.38
N ARG A 86 -14.57 16.92 1.40
CA ARG A 86 -13.18 16.99 1.89
C ARG A 86 -12.16 16.58 0.83
N LEU A 87 -12.46 15.58 0.01
CA LEU A 87 -11.59 15.20 -1.10
C LEU A 87 -11.56 16.30 -2.17
N SER A 88 -12.71 16.91 -2.48
CA SER A 88 -12.77 18.05 -3.40
C SER A 88 -11.98 19.26 -2.89
N ASP A 89 -12.05 19.55 -1.60
CA ASP A 89 -11.26 20.62 -0.95
C ASP A 89 -9.74 20.35 -1.04
N LEU A 90 -9.35 19.07 -1.15
CA LEU A 90 -7.97 18.62 -1.38
C LEU A 90 -7.60 18.49 -2.88
N GLY A 91 -8.47 18.93 -3.78
CA GLY A 91 -8.24 18.94 -5.23
C GLY A 91 -8.35 17.57 -5.90
N THR A 92 -9.06 16.60 -5.29
CA THR A 92 -9.25 15.26 -5.84
C THR A 92 -10.66 14.73 -5.59
N SER A 93 -10.99 13.60 -6.22
CA SER A 93 -12.23 12.87 -5.99
C SER A 93 -11.95 11.41 -5.64
N PHE A 94 -12.93 10.74 -5.02
CA PHE A 94 -12.83 9.31 -4.73
C PHE A 94 -12.59 8.46 -5.99
N ASN A 95 -13.25 8.80 -7.09
CA ASN A 95 -13.07 8.07 -8.35
C ASN A 95 -11.65 8.24 -8.92
N GLU A 96 -11.09 9.44 -8.85
CA GLU A 96 -9.70 9.70 -9.28
C GLU A 96 -8.70 8.91 -8.45
N ILE A 97 -8.90 8.81 -7.14
CA ILE A 97 -8.06 8.00 -6.25
C ILE A 97 -8.14 6.52 -6.66
N VAL A 98 -9.35 5.98 -6.85
CA VAL A 98 -9.56 4.58 -7.28
C VAL A 98 -8.93 4.31 -8.65
N GLU A 99 -9.11 5.21 -9.63
CA GLU A 99 -8.53 5.07 -10.95
C GLU A 99 -7.00 5.11 -10.92
N ARG A 100 -6.41 6.01 -10.16
CA ARG A 100 -4.96 6.11 -9.99
C ARG A 100 -4.39 4.83 -9.39
N LEU A 101 -4.95 4.34 -8.29
CA LEU A 101 -4.52 3.10 -7.64
C LEU A 101 -4.65 1.89 -8.57
N ARG A 102 -5.76 1.76 -9.30
CA ARG A 102 -5.95 0.70 -10.29
C ARG A 102 -4.90 0.75 -11.40
N ARG A 103 -4.59 1.95 -11.89
CA ARG A 103 -3.55 2.14 -12.92
C ARG A 103 -2.17 1.72 -12.40
N GLU A 104 -1.77 2.17 -11.22
CA GLU A 104 -0.48 1.86 -10.61
C GLU A 104 -0.31 0.35 -10.38
N LEU A 105 -1.33 -0.30 -9.80
CA LEU A 105 -1.33 -1.74 -9.59
C LEU A 105 -1.34 -2.52 -10.91
N ALA A 106 -2.11 -2.07 -11.92
CA ALA A 106 -2.12 -2.69 -13.24
C ALA A 106 -0.72 -2.68 -13.87
N LEU A 107 -0.02 -1.56 -13.81
CA LEU A 107 1.33 -1.42 -14.34
C LEU A 107 2.33 -2.31 -13.60
N THR A 108 2.20 -2.44 -12.29
CA THR A 108 3.02 -3.33 -11.47
C THR A 108 2.76 -4.80 -11.84
N TYR A 109 1.51 -5.22 -11.85
CA TYR A 109 1.15 -6.61 -12.19
C TYR A 109 1.54 -7.00 -13.62
N LEU A 110 1.45 -6.08 -14.58
CA LEU A 110 1.85 -6.36 -15.95
C LEU A 110 3.36 -6.54 -16.12
N ARG A 111 4.18 -5.85 -15.31
CA ARG A 111 5.65 -5.93 -15.35
C ARG A 111 6.19 -7.14 -14.59
N ASP A 112 5.71 -7.34 -13.38
CA ASP A 112 6.42 -8.17 -12.39
C ASP A 112 5.76 -9.53 -12.15
N SER A 113 4.57 -9.76 -12.71
CA SER A 113 3.84 -11.00 -12.47
C SER A 113 3.64 -11.83 -13.73
N GLY A 114 3.68 -13.16 -13.58
CA GLY A 114 3.21 -14.11 -14.60
C GLY A 114 1.68 -14.16 -14.73
N LEU A 115 0.95 -13.21 -14.12
CA LEU A 115 -0.51 -13.19 -14.10
C LEU A 115 -1.08 -12.95 -15.51
N SER A 116 -2.16 -13.66 -15.81
CA SER A 116 -2.96 -13.43 -17.01
C SER A 116 -3.73 -12.10 -16.91
N GLN A 117 -4.17 -11.56 -18.06
CA GLN A 117 -5.02 -10.36 -18.06
C GLN A 117 -6.33 -10.56 -17.28
N THR A 118 -6.87 -11.78 -17.27
CA THR A 118 -8.08 -12.11 -16.53
C THR A 118 -7.85 -12.02 -15.03
N GLU A 119 -6.73 -12.55 -14.53
CA GLU A 119 -6.37 -12.46 -13.12
C GLU A 119 -6.12 -11.01 -12.70
N ILE A 120 -5.41 -10.24 -13.52
CA ILE A 120 -5.18 -8.81 -13.25
C ILE A 120 -6.51 -8.04 -13.21
N ALA A 121 -7.40 -8.25 -14.17
CA ALA A 121 -8.72 -7.61 -14.18
C ALA A 121 -9.49 -7.92 -12.89
N PHE A 122 -9.51 -9.19 -12.48
CA PHE A 122 -10.18 -9.62 -11.24
C PHE A 122 -9.55 -8.98 -10.01
N LEU A 123 -8.23 -8.97 -9.87
CA LEU A 123 -7.50 -8.35 -8.75
C LEU A 123 -7.76 -6.85 -8.64
N LEU A 124 -8.03 -6.18 -9.76
CA LEU A 124 -8.36 -4.77 -9.81
C LEU A 124 -9.87 -4.49 -9.65
N GLY A 125 -10.68 -5.54 -9.39
CA GLY A 125 -12.11 -5.44 -9.14
C GLY A 125 -12.96 -5.20 -10.39
N TYR A 126 -12.49 -5.64 -11.57
CA TYR A 126 -13.29 -5.66 -12.79
C TYR A 126 -14.01 -7.00 -12.93
N ALA A 127 -15.30 -6.96 -13.25
CA ALA A 127 -16.09 -8.15 -13.53
C ALA A 127 -15.71 -8.81 -14.88
N GLU A 128 -15.23 -7.99 -15.84
CA GLU A 128 -14.89 -8.44 -17.19
C GLU A 128 -13.55 -7.85 -17.65
N VAL A 129 -12.77 -8.66 -18.37
CA VAL A 129 -11.49 -8.28 -18.95
C VAL A 129 -11.64 -7.14 -19.96
N SER A 130 -12.76 -7.12 -20.72
CA SER A 130 -13.10 -6.06 -21.65
C SER A 130 -13.15 -4.68 -21.00
N SER A 131 -13.78 -4.58 -19.83
CA SER A 131 -13.89 -3.35 -19.05
C SER A 131 -12.51 -2.90 -18.52
N PHE A 132 -11.69 -3.84 -18.07
CA PHE A 132 -10.30 -3.55 -17.68
C PHE A 132 -9.49 -3.03 -18.89
N ASN A 133 -9.55 -3.69 -20.04
CA ASN A 133 -8.81 -3.29 -21.24
C ASN A 133 -9.18 -1.87 -21.70
N GLN A 134 -10.46 -1.53 -21.67
CA GLN A 134 -10.93 -0.18 -21.99
C GLN A 134 -10.40 0.86 -21.00
N ALA A 135 -10.49 0.57 -19.69
CA ALA A 135 -9.96 1.46 -18.65
C ALA A 135 -8.45 1.63 -18.80
N PHE A 136 -7.70 0.54 -18.99
CA PHE A 136 -6.25 0.57 -19.14
C PHE A 136 -5.81 1.39 -20.36
N ARG A 137 -6.50 1.21 -21.50
CA ARG A 137 -6.23 2.01 -22.70
C ARG A 137 -6.52 3.49 -22.49
N ARG A 138 -7.57 3.82 -21.73
CA ARG A 138 -7.86 5.22 -21.36
C ARG A 138 -6.75 5.83 -20.51
N TRP A 139 -6.13 5.05 -19.61
CA TRP A 139 -5.10 5.53 -18.71
C TRP A 139 -3.72 5.65 -19.34
N THR A 140 -3.39 4.75 -20.27
CA THR A 140 -2.02 4.58 -20.80
C THR A 140 -1.88 4.84 -22.30
N GLY A 141 -2.99 4.94 -23.02
CA GLY A 141 -3.01 5.06 -24.47
C GLY A 141 -2.84 3.75 -25.24
N MET A 142 -2.50 2.63 -24.56
CA MET A 142 -2.25 1.32 -25.16
C MET A 142 -2.98 0.20 -24.40
N THR A 143 -3.05 -0.97 -25.03
CA THR A 143 -3.64 -2.15 -24.40
C THR A 143 -2.66 -2.82 -23.43
N PRO A 144 -3.15 -3.61 -22.43
CA PRO A 144 -2.27 -4.39 -21.56
C PRO A 144 -1.33 -5.35 -22.31
N GLU A 145 -1.79 -5.89 -23.44
CA GLU A 145 -1.00 -6.81 -24.26
C GLU A 145 0.13 -6.08 -25.01
N GLU A 146 -0.14 -4.91 -25.56
CA GLU A 146 0.89 -4.05 -26.18
C GLU A 146 1.94 -3.63 -25.15
N MET A 147 1.52 -3.24 -23.94
CA MET A 147 2.41 -2.89 -22.84
C MET A 147 3.32 -4.06 -22.46
N ARG A 148 2.78 -5.27 -22.38
CA ARG A 148 3.55 -6.48 -22.02
C ARG A 148 4.56 -6.86 -23.11
N ARG A 149 4.21 -6.69 -24.39
CA ARG A 149 5.13 -6.93 -25.51
C ARG A 149 6.25 -5.89 -25.56
N GLY A 150 5.94 -4.62 -25.32
CA GLY A 150 6.92 -3.54 -25.30
C GLY A 150 7.90 -3.62 -24.11
N GLY A 151 7.44 -4.04 -22.94
CA GLY A 151 8.30 -4.25 -21.75
C GLY A 151 9.22 -5.47 -21.85
N GLY A 152 8.94 -6.43 -22.73
CA GLY A 152 9.80 -7.61 -22.96
C GLY A 152 10.97 -7.39 -23.93
N ALA A 153 11.05 -6.24 -24.59
CA ALA A 153 12.12 -5.94 -25.55
C ALA A 153 13.41 -5.43 -24.89
N ASP A 154 13.32 -4.88 -23.67
CA ASP A 154 14.49 -4.25 -23.00
C ASP A 154 15.34 -5.23 -22.16
N THR A 155 14.90 -6.50 -21.97
CA THR A 155 15.61 -7.47 -21.12
C THR A 155 16.43 -8.51 -21.90
N ARG A 156 16.59 -8.38 -23.23
CA ARG A 156 17.35 -9.32 -24.06
C ARG A 156 18.60 -8.73 -24.72
N SER A 157 19.11 -7.63 -24.18
CA SER A 157 20.36 -7.05 -24.69
C SER A 157 21.28 -6.70 -23.52
N SER A 158 21.87 -7.71 -22.90
CA SER A 158 23.13 -7.64 -22.14
C SER A 158 23.68 -9.05 -21.94
#